data_ad5bbbaafef4bdf98f5251c7fab62539
#
_entry.id   ad5bbbaafef4bdf98f5251c7fab62539
#
_cell.length_a   1.000
_cell.length_b   1.000
_cell.length_c   1.000
_cell.angle_alpha   90.00
_cell.angle_beta   90.00
_cell.angle_gamma   90.00
#
_symmetry.space_group_name_H-M   'P 1'
#
loop_
_entity.id
_entity.type
_entity.pdbx_description
1 polymer ?
#
loop_
_entity_poly.entity_id
_entity_poly.type
_entity_poly.pdbx_seq_one_letter_code
_entity_poly.pdbx_strand_id
1 'polypeptide(L)'
;MQWLPRAAALFATGLIGVAALAQTLPPPQNVASLSASASIDVNKDWLTVVFSTTREGSEAGAVQTQLKLALDAALAEARKVAKPGQVDVQTGAFSLYPRYAPATTKSAAAGMPSGIVGWQGSTELIVEGRDAAAIAQLTGRISTLAIARVGYSLSRQARLQVEGEVTAQAIDRFRQRAEAVARQFGFGGYAVREVNVSAESTGGPQMMAMKAVGMRAGPAEEALPTEAGKATVTVNVNGSVQMK
;
A
#
# COMPACT_ATOMS: atom_id res chain seq x y z
N MET A 1 -85.51 48.98 -15.02
CA MET A 1 -84.00 49.05 -14.98
C MET A 1 -83.56 48.29 -13.79
N GLN A 2 -83.11 47.02 -13.97
CA GLN A 2 -82.80 46.08 -12.93
C GLN A 2 -81.31 45.95 -12.86
N TRP A 3 -80.77 46.14 -11.71
CA TRP A 3 -79.35 45.84 -11.40
C TRP A 3 -79.28 44.68 -10.43
N LEU A 4 -78.66 43.57 -10.86
CA LEU A 4 -78.34 42.39 -10.09
C LEU A 4 -76.89 42.49 -9.60
N PRO A 5 -76.53 42.20 -8.31
CA PRO A 5 -75.16 42.04 -7.91
C PRO A 5 -74.72 40.55 -8.00
N ARG A 6 -73.57 40.36 -8.60
CA ARG A 6 -72.85 39.06 -8.68
C ARG A 6 -72.29 38.68 -7.32
N ALA A 7 -72.66 37.53 -6.79
CA ALA A 7 -72.05 36.89 -5.65
C ALA A 7 -70.72 36.21 -6.06
N ALA A 8 -69.64 36.62 -5.46
CA ALA A 8 -68.33 35.91 -5.55
C ALA A 8 -68.23 34.87 -4.51
N ALA A 9 -68.17 33.60 -4.91
CA ALA A 9 -67.93 32.45 -3.99
C ALA A 9 -66.41 32.25 -3.85
N LEU A 10 -65.85 32.50 -2.65
CA LEU A 10 -64.48 32.19 -2.26
C LEU A 10 -64.39 30.70 -1.85
N PHE A 11 -63.72 29.90 -2.69
CA PHE A 11 -63.31 28.54 -2.33
C PHE A 11 -62.03 28.63 -1.49
N ALA A 12 -62.09 28.33 -0.19
CA ALA A 12 -60.95 28.15 0.69
C ALA A 12 -60.51 26.69 0.59
N THR A 13 -59.44 26.43 -0.18
CA THR A 13 -58.75 25.11 -0.23
C THR A 13 -57.88 24.97 1.01
N GLY A 14 -58.33 24.20 1.98
CA GLY A 14 -57.55 23.81 3.17
C GLY A 14 -56.44 22.81 2.79
N LEU A 15 -55.18 23.24 2.84
CA LEU A 15 -54.02 22.34 2.82
C LEU A 15 -53.97 21.58 4.16
N ILE A 16 -54.37 20.29 4.15
CA ILE A 16 -54.10 19.37 5.25
C ILE A 16 -52.65 18.94 5.13
N GLY A 17 -51.77 19.59 5.90
CA GLY A 17 -50.38 19.17 6.07
C GLY A 17 -50.34 17.85 6.85
N VAL A 18 -50.04 16.76 6.17
CA VAL A 18 -49.71 15.46 6.83
C VAL A 18 -48.33 15.64 7.48
N ALA A 19 -48.34 15.93 8.78
CA ALA A 19 -47.14 15.86 9.60
C ALA A 19 -46.70 14.38 9.67
N ALA A 20 -45.68 14.00 8.89
CA ALA A 20 -45.01 12.72 9.02
C ALA A 20 -44.33 12.68 10.39
N LEU A 21 -44.95 12.02 11.35
CA LEU A 21 -44.35 11.68 12.63
C LEU A 21 -43.19 10.71 12.33
N ALA A 22 -41.97 11.25 12.26
CA ALA A 22 -40.76 10.42 12.26
C ALA A 22 -40.78 9.68 13.62
N GLN A 23 -41.16 8.41 13.60
CA GLN A 23 -41.07 7.52 14.76
C GLN A 23 -39.58 7.32 15.02
N THR A 24 -39.01 8.04 15.95
CA THR A 24 -37.69 7.75 16.49
C THR A 24 -37.80 6.42 17.25
N LEU A 25 -37.22 5.38 16.67
CA LEU A 25 -37.09 4.09 17.36
C LEU A 25 -36.42 4.34 18.73
N PRO A 26 -36.94 3.71 19.82
CA PRO A 26 -36.30 3.87 21.12
C PRO A 26 -34.84 3.42 21.04
N PRO A 27 -33.94 4.10 21.76
CA PRO A 27 -32.52 3.74 21.75
C PRO A 27 -32.37 2.27 22.15
N PRO A 28 -31.45 1.57 21.51
CA PRO A 28 -31.25 0.15 21.79
C PRO A 28 -30.81 -0.04 23.25
N GLN A 29 -31.52 -0.89 23.98
CA GLN A 29 -31.21 -1.24 25.39
C GLN A 29 -30.32 -2.50 25.42
N ASN A 30 -29.55 -2.68 26.49
CA ASN A 30 -28.70 -3.84 26.75
C ASN A 30 -27.69 -4.10 25.62
N VAL A 31 -27.10 -3.05 25.04
CA VAL A 31 -26.10 -3.14 24.00
C VAL A 31 -24.72 -2.85 24.58
N ALA A 32 -23.76 -3.72 24.27
CA ALA A 32 -22.36 -3.50 24.58
C ALA A 32 -21.54 -3.38 23.29
N SER A 33 -20.66 -2.39 23.25
CA SER A 33 -19.62 -2.26 22.20
C SER A 33 -18.35 -2.90 22.69
N LEU A 34 -17.77 -3.80 21.90
CA LEU A 34 -16.62 -4.60 22.27
C LEU A 34 -15.56 -4.55 21.16
N SER A 35 -14.31 -4.72 21.58
CA SER A 35 -13.20 -4.91 20.66
C SER A 35 -12.34 -6.08 21.11
N ALA A 36 -11.78 -6.80 20.15
CA ALA A 36 -10.79 -7.84 20.39
C ALA A 36 -9.75 -7.80 19.26
N SER A 37 -8.53 -8.17 19.57
CA SER A 37 -7.47 -8.28 18.57
C SER A 37 -6.67 -9.56 18.76
N ALA A 38 -6.09 -10.03 17.66
CA ALA A 38 -5.08 -11.09 17.68
C ALA A 38 -3.92 -10.68 16.77
N SER A 39 -2.73 -11.20 17.07
CA SER A 39 -1.54 -10.97 16.24
C SER A 39 -0.64 -12.20 16.24
N ILE A 40 0.02 -12.43 15.10
CA ILE A 40 1.03 -13.48 14.91
C ILE A 40 2.27 -12.87 14.26
N ASP A 41 3.44 -13.25 14.77
CA ASP A 41 4.72 -12.92 14.16
C ASP A 41 5.13 -14.01 13.18
N VAL A 42 5.42 -13.64 11.94
CA VAL A 42 5.79 -14.55 10.86
C VAL A 42 7.10 -14.12 10.22
N ASN A 43 7.95 -15.08 9.89
CA ASN A 43 9.17 -14.80 9.14
C ASN A 43 8.79 -14.30 7.73
N LYS A 44 9.44 -13.22 7.30
CA LYS A 44 9.28 -12.72 5.94
C LYS A 44 9.90 -13.72 4.96
N ASP A 45 9.19 -14.06 3.91
CA ASP A 45 9.55 -15.10 2.94
C ASP A 45 9.71 -14.58 1.51
N TRP A 46 9.65 -13.26 1.30
CA TRP A 46 9.71 -12.62 -0.01
C TRP A 46 10.79 -11.54 -0.02
N LEU A 47 11.88 -11.79 -0.76
CA LEU A 47 12.96 -10.81 -0.96
C LEU A 47 12.66 -9.98 -2.20
N THR A 48 12.81 -8.67 -2.10
CA THR A 48 12.75 -7.74 -3.24
C THR A 48 14.07 -6.97 -3.31
N VAL A 49 14.73 -7.03 -4.46
CA VAL A 49 15.92 -6.25 -4.79
C VAL A 49 15.60 -5.36 -5.97
N VAL A 50 15.79 -4.05 -5.78
CA VAL A 50 15.65 -3.06 -6.84
C VAL A 50 17.02 -2.60 -7.27
N PHE A 51 17.35 -2.80 -8.52
CA PHE A 51 18.54 -2.28 -9.17
C PHE A 51 18.19 -1.02 -9.93
N SER A 52 19.06 -0.03 -9.94
CA SER A 52 18.87 1.17 -10.73
C SER A 52 20.18 1.71 -11.29
N THR A 53 20.08 2.50 -12.35
CA THR A 53 21.19 3.29 -12.85
C THR A 53 20.68 4.61 -13.37
N THR A 54 21.53 5.64 -13.29
CA THR A 54 21.28 6.97 -13.83
C THR A 54 22.34 7.28 -14.86
N ARG A 55 21.95 7.92 -15.97
CA ARG A 55 22.85 8.38 -17.03
C ARG A 55 22.54 9.84 -17.34
N GLU A 56 23.59 10.57 -17.70
CA GLU A 56 23.51 11.98 -18.11
C GLU A 56 24.22 12.16 -19.44
N GLY A 57 23.79 13.14 -20.23
CA GLY A 57 24.39 13.46 -21.51
C GLY A 57 23.79 14.72 -22.12
N SER A 58 24.41 15.20 -23.21
CA SER A 58 23.93 16.37 -23.95
C SER A 58 22.67 16.10 -24.77
N GLU A 59 22.44 14.84 -25.17
CA GLU A 59 21.35 14.45 -26.06
C GLU A 59 20.45 13.37 -25.43
N ALA A 60 19.14 13.58 -25.51
CA ALA A 60 18.15 12.66 -24.98
C ALA A 60 18.29 11.23 -25.54
N GLY A 61 18.47 11.12 -26.86
CA GLY A 61 18.58 9.82 -27.55
C GLY A 61 19.82 9.03 -27.13
N ALA A 62 20.94 9.69 -26.88
CA ALA A 62 22.15 9.04 -26.39
C ALA A 62 21.97 8.50 -24.96
N VAL A 63 21.36 9.30 -24.07
CA VAL A 63 21.06 8.89 -22.69
C VAL A 63 20.08 7.70 -22.69
N GLN A 64 19.02 7.77 -23.49
CA GLN A 64 18.04 6.67 -23.62
C GLN A 64 18.70 5.37 -24.11
N THR A 65 19.58 5.45 -25.09
CA THR A 65 20.29 4.28 -25.62
C THR A 65 21.19 3.63 -24.56
N GLN A 66 21.92 4.44 -23.79
CA GLN A 66 22.79 3.95 -22.71
C GLN A 66 21.97 3.25 -21.60
N LEU A 67 20.83 3.83 -21.20
CA LEU A 67 19.93 3.25 -20.21
C LEU A 67 19.37 1.92 -20.69
N LYS A 68 18.94 1.86 -21.96
CA LYS A 68 18.41 0.64 -22.57
C LYS A 68 19.47 -0.46 -22.60
N LEU A 69 20.69 -0.17 -23.04
CA LEU A 69 21.78 -1.15 -23.06
C LEU A 69 22.12 -1.68 -21.68
N ALA A 70 22.14 -0.80 -20.66
CA ALA A 70 22.41 -1.19 -19.28
C ALA A 70 21.30 -2.12 -18.73
N LEU A 71 20.02 -1.78 -19.02
CA LEU A 71 18.87 -2.56 -18.60
C LEU A 71 18.82 -3.93 -19.33
N ASP A 72 19.06 -3.95 -20.64
CA ASP A 72 19.05 -5.19 -21.44
C ASP A 72 20.11 -6.19 -20.95
N ALA A 73 21.31 -5.70 -20.62
CA ALA A 73 22.36 -6.55 -20.05
C ALA A 73 21.97 -7.13 -18.69
N ALA A 74 21.37 -6.32 -17.81
CA ALA A 74 20.90 -6.76 -16.50
C ALA A 74 19.75 -7.78 -16.63
N LEU A 75 18.79 -7.53 -17.54
CA LEU A 75 17.69 -8.43 -17.83
C LEU A 75 18.19 -9.79 -18.36
N ALA A 76 19.24 -9.79 -19.19
CA ALA A 76 19.83 -11.03 -19.70
C ALA A 76 20.36 -11.91 -18.56
N GLU A 77 21.00 -11.31 -17.54
CA GLU A 77 21.46 -12.06 -16.35
C GLU A 77 20.29 -12.50 -15.46
N ALA A 78 19.33 -11.62 -15.22
CA ALA A 78 18.18 -11.92 -14.37
C ALA A 78 17.32 -13.06 -14.92
N ARG A 79 17.11 -13.11 -16.24
CA ARG A 79 16.34 -14.18 -16.92
C ARG A 79 16.95 -15.56 -16.77
N LYS A 80 18.26 -15.69 -16.56
CA LYS A 80 18.92 -16.99 -16.36
C LYS A 80 18.48 -17.68 -15.07
N VAL A 81 18.08 -16.89 -14.06
CA VAL A 81 17.63 -17.39 -12.74
C VAL A 81 16.14 -17.26 -12.54
N ALA A 82 15.42 -16.63 -13.46
CA ALA A 82 13.98 -16.43 -13.38
C ALA A 82 13.23 -17.78 -13.32
N LYS A 83 12.38 -17.93 -12.31
CA LYS A 83 11.50 -19.10 -12.11
C LYS A 83 10.17 -18.60 -11.54
N PRO A 84 9.05 -18.80 -12.22
CA PRO A 84 7.75 -18.31 -11.76
C PRO A 84 7.46 -18.65 -10.30
N GLY A 85 7.10 -17.63 -9.52
CA GLY A 85 6.78 -17.76 -8.09
C GLY A 85 7.96 -17.99 -7.15
N GLN A 86 9.18 -18.11 -7.69
CA GLN A 86 10.42 -18.22 -6.91
C GLN A 86 11.36 -17.05 -7.13
N VAL A 87 11.57 -16.68 -8.39
CA VAL A 87 12.33 -15.51 -8.81
C VAL A 87 11.58 -14.85 -9.94
N ASP A 88 10.88 -13.80 -9.65
CA ASP A 88 10.15 -12.97 -10.60
C ASP A 88 11.00 -11.76 -10.99
N VAL A 89 11.02 -11.44 -12.28
CA VAL A 89 11.82 -10.36 -12.86
C VAL A 89 10.91 -9.41 -13.60
N GLN A 90 10.96 -8.13 -13.26
CA GLN A 90 10.20 -7.08 -13.92
C GLN A 90 11.01 -5.80 -14.09
N THR A 91 10.74 -5.07 -15.15
CA THR A 91 11.29 -3.71 -15.30
C THR A 91 10.52 -2.76 -14.42
N GLY A 92 11.24 -1.91 -13.69
CA GLY A 92 10.66 -0.84 -12.88
C GLY A 92 10.49 0.47 -13.66
N ALA A 93 10.65 1.59 -12.98
CA ALA A 93 10.53 2.90 -13.57
C ALA A 93 11.60 3.16 -14.64
N PHE A 94 11.19 3.86 -15.69
CA PHE A 94 12.08 4.48 -16.68
C PHE A 94 11.76 5.97 -16.76
N SER A 95 12.75 6.83 -16.60
CA SER A 95 12.57 8.28 -16.67
C SER A 95 13.64 8.94 -17.51
N LEU A 96 13.29 10.02 -18.20
CA LEU A 96 14.19 10.86 -18.96
C LEU A 96 13.66 12.29 -18.90
N TYR A 97 14.47 13.22 -18.43
CA TYR A 97 14.11 14.63 -18.29
C TYR A 97 15.25 15.57 -18.63
N PRO A 98 14.94 16.78 -19.12
CA PRO A 98 15.94 17.77 -19.42
C PRO A 98 16.53 18.36 -18.13
N ARG A 99 17.82 18.67 -18.18
CA ARG A 99 18.53 19.46 -17.17
C ARG A 99 18.65 20.90 -17.66
N TYR A 100 18.25 21.81 -16.79
CA TYR A 100 18.29 23.24 -17.10
C TYR A 100 19.51 23.90 -16.46
N ALA A 101 20.04 24.93 -17.11
CA ALA A 101 21.09 25.76 -16.51
C ALA A 101 20.60 26.40 -15.20
N PRO A 102 21.46 26.53 -14.17
CA PRO A 102 21.10 27.28 -12.98
C PRO A 102 20.68 28.71 -13.37
N ALA A 103 19.57 29.18 -12.78
CA ALA A 103 19.13 30.56 -12.99
C ALA A 103 20.19 31.51 -12.46
N THR A 104 20.83 32.30 -13.33
CA THR A 104 21.72 33.39 -12.92
C THR A 104 20.89 34.61 -12.58
N THR A 105 21.36 35.48 -11.69
CA THR A 105 20.65 36.72 -11.28
C THR A 105 20.29 37.60 -12.48
N LYS A 106 21.04 37.56 -13.54
CA LYS A 106 20.76 38.29 -14.80
C LYS A 106 19.65 37.65 -15.64
N SER A 107 19.63 36.30 -15.75
CA SER A 107 18.57 35.59 -16.49
C SER A 107 17.23 35.60 -15.76
N ALA A 108 17.23 35.52 -14.42
CA ALA A 108 16.04 35.65 -13.60
C ALA A 108 15.41 37.04 -13.67
N ALA A 109 16.23 38.10 -13.69
CA ALA A 109 15.77 39.48 -13.84
C ALA A 109 15.24 39.79 -15.24
N ALA A 110 15.69 39.05 -16.28
CA ALA A 110 15.24 39.22 -17.67
C ALA A 110 14.02 38.31 -18.04
N GLY A 111 13.52 37.47 -17.11
CA GLY A 111 12.40 36.53 -17.41
C GLY A 111 12.76 35.51 -18.50
N MET A 112 14.02 35.27 -18.78
CA MET A 112 14.46 34.31 -19.80
C MET A 112 14.40 32.89 -19.22
N PRO A 113 13.76 31.93 -19.91
CA PRO A 113 13.78 30.54 -19.50
C PRO A 113 15.22 30.01 -19.51
N SER A 114 15.62 29.30 -18.46
CA SER A 114 16.91 28.61 -18.40
C SER A 114 17.01 27.63 -19.57
N GLY A 115 18.07 27.75 -20.40
CA GLY A 115 18.29 26.84 -21.52
C GLY A 115 18.53 25.39 -21.03
N ILE A 116 18.15 24.41 -21.85
CA ILE A 116 18.48 23.00 -21.59
C ILE A 116 19.99 22.83 -21.77
N VAL A 117 20.69 22.35 -20.73
CA VAL A 117 22.13 22.08 -20.72
C VAL A 117 22.46 20.60 -20.87
N GLY A 118 21.47 19.74 -20.85
CA GLY A 118 21.65 18.31 -21.00
C GLY A 118 20.39 17.53 -20.62
N TRP A 119 20.52 16.22 -20.57
CA TRP A 119 19.48 15.28 -20.24
C TRP A 119 19.97 14.34 -19.14
N GLN A 120 19.07 13.94 -18.29
CA GLN A 120 19.30 12.93 -17.26
C GLN A 120 18.16 11.93 -17.31
N GLY A 121 18.49 10.65 -17.19
CA GLY A 121 17.50 9.61 -17.11
C GLY A 121 17.90 8.51 -16.14
N SER A 122 16.93 7.73 -15.71
CA SER A 122 17.15 6.56 -14.86
C SER A 122 16.30 5.40 -15.34
N THR A 123 16.75 4.18 -15.02
CA THR A 123 15.99 2.95 -15.23
C THR A 123 16.13 2.02 -14.05
N GLU A 124 15.14 1.17 -13.85
CA GLU A 124 15.09 0.21 -12.74
C GLU A 124 14.81 -1.19 -13.27
N LEU A 125 15.41 -2.17 -12.57
CA LEU A 125 15.09 -3.58 -12.66
C LEU A 125 14.71 -4.07 -11.28
N ILE A 126 13.57 -4.75 -11.14
CA ILE A 126 13.08 -5.31 -9.91
C ILE A 126 13.18 -6.84 -10.02
N VAL A 127 13.84 -7.44 -9.05
CA VAL A 127 13.95 -8.88 -8.91
C VAL A 127 13.41 -9.25 -7.54
N GLU A 128 12.42 -10.12 -7.51
CA GLU A 128 11.77 -10.47 -6.26
C GLU A 128 11.35 -11.94 -6.23
N GLY A 129 11.20 -12.50 -5.04
CA GLY A 129 10.79 -13.89 -4.91
C GLY A 129 11.12 -14.53 -3.58
N ARG A 130 10.87 -15.84 -3.52
CA ARG A 130 11.14 -16.67 -2.32
C ARG A 130 12.54 -17.26 -2.31
N ASP A 131 13.15 -17.44 -3.47
CA ASP A 131 14.53 -17.94 -3.55
C ASP A 131 15.52 -16.80 -3.30
N ALA A 132 15.64 -16.42 -2.03
CA ALA A 132 16.53 -15.36 -1.60
C ALA A 132 18.00 -15.67 -1.96
N ALA A 133 18.40 -16.94 -1.98
CA ALA A 133 19.76 -17.34 -2.30
C ALA A 133 20.09 -17.09 -3.78
N ALA A 134 19.19 -17.47 -4.69
CA ALA A 134 19.34 -17.20 -6.12
C ALA A 134 19.35 -15.69 -6.42
N ILE A 135 18.47 -14.91 -5.75
CA ILE A 135 18.42 -13.45 -5.89
C ILE A 135 19.70 -12.82 -5.34
N ALA A 136 20.20 -13.25 -4.18
CA ALA A 136 21.44 -12.75 -3.60
C ALA A 136 22.66 -13.02 -4.50
N GLN A 137 22.74 -14.20 -5.12
CA GLN A 137 23.80 -14.51 -6.08
C GLN A 137 23.72 -13.66 -7.34
N LEU A 138 22.50 -13.30 -7.79
CA LEU A 138 22.29 -12.44 -8.95
C LEU A 138 22.84 -11.04 -8.70
N THR A 139 22.85 -10.55 -7.46
CA THR A 139 23.37 -9.21 -7.15
C THR A 139 24.86 -9.04 -7.53
N GLY A 140 25.65 -10.10 -7.42
CA GLY A 140 27.05 -10.10 -7.86
C GLY A 140 27.25 -10.18 -9.38
N ARG A 141 26.24 -10.64 -10.13
CA ARG A 141 26.33 -10.79 -11.59
C ARG A 141 25.89 -9.55 -12.37
N ILE A 142 24.98 -8.76 -11.80
CA ILE A 142 24.50 -7.54 -12.41
C ILE A 142 25.50 -6.42 -12.08
N SER A 143 26.32 -6.04 -13.09
CA SER A 143 27.31 -4.97 -12.97
C SER A 143 26.90 -3.66 -13.65
N THR A 144 25.86 -3.67 -14.49
CA THR A 144 25.42 -2.50 -15.27
C THR A 144 24.45 -1.59 -14.51
N LEU A 145 23.83 -2.11 -13.45
CA LEU A 145 22.98 -1.39 -12.51
C LEU A 145 23.52 -1.54 -11.08
N ALA A 146 23.31 -0.54 -10.26
CA ALA A 146 23.63 -0.58 -8.83
C ALA A 146 22.42 -1.04 -8.03
N ILE A 147 22.64 -1.68 -6.89
CA ILE A 147 21.57 -2.01 -5.95
C ILE A 147 21.05 -0.71 -5.33
N ALA A 148 19.81 -0.37 -5.60
CA ALA A 148 19.17 0.82 -5.06
C ALA A 148 18.44 0.53 -3.74
N ARG A 149 17.77 -0.61 -3.65
CA ARG A 149 16.98 -1.00 -2.48
C ARG A 149 16.94 -2.52 -2.31
N VAL A 150 16.91 -2.95 -1.06
CA VAL A 150 16.69 -4.34 -0.67
C VAL A 150 15.68 -4.37 0.44
N GLY A 151 14.74 -5.30 0.40
CA GLY A 151 13.75 -5.44 1.45
C GLY A 151 13.12 -6.81 1.47
N TYR A 152 12.71 -7.24 2.67
CA TYR A 152 11.92 -8.45 2.85
C TYR A 152 10.47 -8.12 3.19
N SER A 153 9.54 -8.90 2.67
CA SER A 153 8.12 -8.84 2.97
C SER A 153 7.53 -10.24 3.11
N LEU A 154 6.25 -10.32 3.43
CA LEU A 154 5.51 -11.58 3.30
C LEU A 154 5.06 -11.76 1.85
N SER A 155 5.22 -12.96 1.33
CA SER A 155 4.59 -13.34 0.08
C SER A 155 3.06 -13.25 0.22
N ARG A 156 2.38 -13.05 -0.90
CA ARG A 156 0.91 -13.00 -0.93
C ARG A 156 0.27 -14.24 -0.31
N GLN A 157 0.83 -15.42 -0.59
CA GLN A 157 0.32 -16.67 -0.05
C GLN A 157 0.49 -16.77 1.46
N ALA A 158 1.69 -16.46 1.99
CA ALA A 158 1.95 -16.48 3.42
C ALA A 158 1.06 -15.47 4.14
N ARG A 159 0.88 -14.27 3.58
CA ARG A 159 0.00 -13.24 4.13
C ARG A 159 -1.44 -13.73 4.24
N LEU A 160 -2.03 -14.26 3.17
CA LEU A 160 -3.42 -14.74 3.17
C LEU A 160 -3.64 -15.89 4.15
N GLN A 161 -2.68 -16.81 4.26
CA GLN A 161 -2.75 -17.92 5.21
C GLN A 161 -2.74 -17.40 6.66
N VAL A 162 -1.80 -16.55 7.00
CA VAL A 162 -1.67 -15.99 8.36
C VAL A 162 -2.85 -15.09 8.71
N GLU A 163 -3.31 -14.26 7.77
CA GLU A 163 -4.46 -13.39 7.96
C GLU A 163 -5.73 -14.20 8.29
N GLY A 164 -5.95 -15.34 7.62
CA GLY A 164 -7.05 -16.24 7.93
C GLY A 164 -6.97 -16.82 9.35
N GLU A 165 -5.77 -17.25 9.76
CA GLU A 165 -5.54 -17.80 11.11
C GLU A 165 -5.74 -16.73 12.19
N VAL A 166 -5.16 -15.54 12.02
CA VAL A 166 -5.27 -14.42 12.97
C VAL A 166 -6.72 -13.94 13.07
N THR A 167 -7.44 -13.93 11.94
CA THR A 167 -8.88 -13.58 11.91
C THR A 167 -9.70 -14.52 12.76
N ALA A 168 -9.50 -15.83 12.63
CA ALA A 168 -10.20 -16.82 13.44
C ALA A 168 -9.91 -16.60 14.95
N GLN A 169 -8.67 -16.39 15.33
CA GLN A 169 -8.29 -16.13 16.72
C GLN A 169 -8.91 -14.82 17.26
N ALA A 170 -8.95 -13.75 16.46
CA ALA A 170 -9.54 -12.48 16.86
C ALA A 170 -11.07 -12.61 17.06
N ILE A 171 -11.74 -13.33 16.18
CA ILE A 171 -13.18 -13.62 16.30
C ILE A 171 -13.48 -14.44 17.56
N ASP A 172 -12.67 -15.47 17.84
CA ASP A 172 -12.86 -16.29 19.04
C ASP A 172 -12.68 -15.47 20.32
N ARG A 173 -11.67 -14.59 20.36
CA ARG A 173 -11.48 -13.66 21.48
C ARG A 173 -12.65 -12.69 21.63
N PHE A 174 -13.20 -12.19 20.52
CA PHE A 174 -14.38 -11.32 20.54
C PHE A 174 -15.60 -12.05 21.12
N ARG A 175 -15.85 -13.29 20.69
CA ARG A 175 -16.96 -14.12 21.18
C ARG A 175 -16.83 -14.43 22.68
N GLN A 176 -15.65 -14.85 23.12
CA GLN A 176 -15.36 -15.11 24.52
C GLN A 176 -15.56 -13.86 25.38
N ARG A 177 -15.13 -12.69 24.90
CA ARG A 177 -15.32 -11.42 25.59
C ARG A 177 -16.80 -11.04 25.66
N ALA A 178 -17.55 -11.21 24.59
CA ALA A 178 -19.00 -10.95 24.55
C ALA A 178 -19.77 -11.85 25.53
N GLU A 179 -19.43 -13.11 25.59
CA GLU A 179 -20.03 -14.06 26.53
C GLU A 179 -19.68 -13.74 27.99
N ALA A 180 -18.44 -13.39 28.27
CA ALA A 180 -18.00 -12.98 29.61
C ALA A 180 -18.73 -11.72 30.08
N VAL A 181 -18.86 -10.72 29.23
CA VAL A 181 -19.57 -9.48 29.54
C VAL A 181 -21.05 -9.74 29.79
N ALA A 182 -21.71 -10.53 28.92
CA ALA A 182 -23.13 -10.88 29.14
C ALA A 182 -23.36 -11.56 30.50
N ARG A 183 -22.54 -12.54 30.86
CA ARG A 183 -22.59 -13.21 32.14
C ARG A 183 -22.36 -12.28 33.34
N GLN A 184 -21.38 -11.39 33.25
CA GLN A 184 -21.07 -10.46 34.34
C GLN A 184 -22.21 -9.47 34.61
N PHE A 185 -22.99 -9.12 33.57
CA PHE A 185 -24.20 -8.28 33.72
C PHE A 185 -25.48 -9.07 34.04
N GLY A 186 -25.39 -10.40 34.25
CA GLY A 186 -26.50 -11.23 34.62
C GLY A 186 -27.40 -11.66 33.46
N PHE A 187 -26.93 -11.54 32.22
CA PHE A 187 -27.63 -11.98 31.02
C PHE A 187 -27.30 -13.44 30.70
N GLY A 188 -28.26 -14.17 30.13
CA GLY A 188 -28.10 -15.58 29.75
C GLY A 188 -27.30 -15.81 28.45
N GLY A 189 -27.06 -14.76 27.67
CA GLY A 189 -26.36 -14.84 26.41
C GLY A 189 -26.34 -13.50 25.67
N TYR A 190 -25.89 -13.53 24.39
CA TYR A 190 -25.82 -12.36 23.52
C TYR A 190 -26.19 -12.71 22.07
N ALA A 191 -26.52 -11.69 21.31
CA ALA A 191 -26.59 -11.75 19.85
C ALA A 191 -25.70 -10.65 19.24
N VAL A 192 -24.96 -10.98 18.23
CA VAL A 192 -24.17 -10.00 17.47
C VAL A 192 -25.11 -9.09 16.69
N ARG A 193 -24.92 -7.78 16.78
CA ARG A 193 -25.67 -6.76 16.01
C ARG A 193 -24.88 -6.29 14.81
N GLU A 194 -23.64 -5.89 15.04
CA GLU A 194 -22.75 -5.35 14.04
C GLU A 194 -21.32 -5.80 14.34
N VAL A 195 -20.59 -6.17 13.32
CA VAL A 195 -19.17 -6.53 13.43
C VAL A 195 -18.42 -5.94 12.27
N ASN A 196 -17.28 -5.31 12.57
CA ASN A 196 -16.29 -4.89 11.63
C ASN A 196 -14.98 -5.65 11.91
N VAL A 197 -14.43 -6.28 10.87
CA VAL A 197 -13.15 -7.00 10.94
C VAL A 197 -12.16 -6.30 10.03
N SER A 198 -11.05 -5.83 10.59
CA SER A 198 -9.98 -5.16 9.85
C SER A 198 -8.64 -5.83 10.10
N ALA A 199 -7.93 -6.15 9.03
CA ALA A 199 -6.58 -6.70 9.10
C ALA A 199 -5.56 -5.58 8.88
N GLU A 200 -4.57 -5.50 9.76
CA GLU A 200 -3.43 -4.60 9.66
C GLU A 200 -2.15 -5.43 9.58
N SER A 201 -1.36 -5.21 8.56
CA SER A 201 -0.04 -5.82 8.42
C SER A 201 1.03 -4.74 8.63
N THR A 202 1.67 -4.75 9.80
CA THR A 202 2.84 -3.92 10.08
C THR A 202 4.07 -4.59 9.48
N GLY A 203 4.16 -4.64 8.18
CA GLY A 203 5.23 -5.36 7.49
C GLY A 203 5.32 -5.04 6.03
N GLY A 204 4.91 -3.83 5.63
CA GLY A 204 5.33 -3.28 4.36
C GLY A 204 6.86 -3.35 4.27
N PRO A 205 7.46 -3.44 3.07
CA PRO A 205 8.89 -3.50 2.93
C PRO A 205 9.48 -2.30 3.68
N GLN A 206 10.11 -2.52 4.82
CA GLN A 206 11.00 -1.54 5.41
C GLN A 206 12.20 -1.47 4.47
N MET A 207 12.08 -0.59 3.49
CA MET A 207 13.12 -0.39 2.50
C MET A 207 14.22 0.42 3.16
N MET A 208 15.31 -0.24 3.51
CA MET A 208 16.53 0.44 3.90
C MET A 208 17.12 1.07 2.63
N ALA A 209 17.03 2.39 2.52
CA ALA A 209 17.79 3.12 1.53
C ALA A 209 19.27 2.99 1.88
N MET A 210 20.03 2.24 1.11
CA MET A 210 21.48 2.21 1.22
C MET A 210 22.01 3.57 0.72
N LYS A 211 22.46 4.39 1.66
CA LYS A 211 23.22 5.61 1.32
C LYS A 211 24.46 5.12 0.59
N ALA A 212 24.63 5.52 -0.67
CA ALA A 212 25.78 5.18 -1.48
C ALA A 212 27.03 5.79 -0.81
N VAL A 213 27.65 5.02 0.06
CA VAL A 213 29.01 5.26 0.49
C VAL A 213 29.87 4.73 -0.66
N GLY A 214 30.69 5.59 -1.24
CA GLY A 214 31.55 5.24 -2.36
C GLY A 214 32.39 4.01 -2.08
N MET A 215 31.85 2.85 -2.43
CA MET A 215 32.58 1.59 -2.35
C MET A 215 33.56 1.52 -3.52
N ARG A 216 34.85 1.48 -3.19
CA ARG A 216 35.86 1.00 -4.11
C ARG A 216 35.44 -0.37 -4.62
N ALA A 217 35.51 -0.57 -5.92
CA ALA A 217 35.25 -1.85 -6.57
C ALA A 217 36.15 -2.94 -5.94
N GLY A 218 35.52 -3.76 -5.09
CA GLY A 218 36.04 -5.06 -4.68
C GLY A 218 35.68 -6.11 -5.74
N PRO A 219 36.24 -7.33 -5.67
CA PRO A 219 35.99 -8.37 -6.66
C PRO A 219 34.48 -8.68 -6.77
N ALA A 220 34.01 -8.79 -8.00
CA ALA A 220 32.61 -8.71 -8.45
C ALA A 220 31.77 -9.97 -8.22
N GLU A 221 32.00 -10.77 -7.17
CA GLU A 221 31.24 -12.02 -6.95
C GLU A 221 30.70 -12.19 -5.52
N GLU A 222 30.75 -11.17 -4.70
CA GLU A 222 30.24 -11.30 -3.32
C GLU A 222 28.72 -11.06 -3.28
N ALA A 223 27.97 -12.12 -2.91
CA ALA A 223 26.54 -12.05 -2.73
C ALA A 223 26.20 -11.09 -1.58
N LEU A 224 25.14 -10.30 -1.75
CA LEU A 224 24.68 -9.38 -0.72
C LEU A 224 24.24 -10.16 0.52
N PRO A 225 24.87 -9.95 1.72
CA PRO A 225 24.39 -10.58 2.95
C PRO A 225 23.04 -9.97 3.35
N THR A 226 22.00 -10.79 3.41
CA THR A 226 20.65 -10.36 3.77
C THR A 226 20.01 -11.34 4.73
N GLU A 227 19.34 -10.82 5.75
CA GLU A 227 18.57 -11.65 6.69
C GLU A 227 17.10 -11.21 6.70
N ALA A 228 16.20 -12.19 6.61
CA ALA A 228 14.77 -11.94 6.69
C ALA A 228 14.35 -11.66 8.14
N GLY A 229 13.81 -10.49 8.42
CA GLY A 229 13.18 -10.19 9.69
C GLY A 229 11.78 -10.79 9.80
N LYS A 230 11.06 -10.49 10.90
CA LYS A 230 9.67 -10.86 11.11
C LYS A 230 8.73 -9.75 10.66
N ALA A 231 7.52 -10.13 10.31
CA ALA A 231 6.37 -9.26 10.13
C ALA A 231 5.29 -9.64 11.14
N THR A 232 4.63 -8.66 11.75
CA THR A 232 3.50 -8.87 12.62
C THR A 232 2.21 -8.64 11.82
N VAL A 233 1.35 -9.65 11.79
CA VAL A 233 0.00 -9.53 11.21
C VAL A 233 -0.97 -9.41 12.36
N THR A 234 -1.75 -8.33 12.40
CA THR A 234 -2.74 -8.06 13.45
C THR A 234 -4.11 -7.94 12.82
N VAL A 235 -5.11 -8.56 13.46
CA VAL A 235 -6.51 -8.42 13.08
C VAL A 235 -7.29 -7.84 14.26
N ASN A 236 -8.05 -6.79 13.98
CA ASN A 236 -8.93 -6.14 14.94
C ASN A 236 -10.38 -6.47 14.60
N VAL A 237 -11.13 -6.91 15.59
CA VAL A 237 -12.57 -7.17 15.52
C VAL A 237 -13.27 -6.17 16.44
N ASN A 238 -14.07 -5.30 15.86
CA ASN A 238 -14.86 -4.31 16.60
C ASN A 238 -16.33 -4.57 16.31
N GLY A 239 -17.19 -4.46 17.30
CA GLY A 239 -18.60 -4.68 17.08
C GLY A 239 -19.47 -4.35 18.27
N SER A 240 -20.78 -4.49 18.07
CA SER A 240 -21.79 -4.34 19.11
C SER A 240 -22.59 -5.63 19.27
N VAL A 241 -22.91 -5.96 20.51
CA VAL A 241 -23.71 -7.13 20.87
C VAL A 241 -24.92 -6.69 21.67
N GLN A 242 -26.06 -7.36 21.42
CA GLN A 242 -27.28 -7.25 22.19
C GLN A 242 -27.28 -8.35 23.24
N MET A 243 -27.30 -8.01 24.51
CA MET A 243 -27.40 -8.96 25.61
C MET A 243 -28.85 -9.49 25.75
N LYS A 244 -29.01 -10.78 26.06
CA LYS A 244 -30.28 -11.47 26.16
C LYS A 244 -30.40 -12.20 27.47
#